data_251a48cd52e7bf5fa1c2bbe1cdfe1b6c
#
_entry.id   251a48cd52e7bf5fa1c2bbe1cdfe1b6c
#
_cell.length_a   1.000
_cell.length_b   1.000
_cell.length_c   1.000
_cell.angle_alpha   90.00
_cell.angle_beta   90.00
_cell.angle_gamma   90.00
#
_symmetry.space_group_name_H-M   'P 1'
#
loop_
_entity.id
_entity.type
_entity.pdbx_description
1 polymer ?
#
loop_
_entity_poly.entity_id
_entity_poly.type
_entity_poly.pdbx_seq_one_letter_code
_entity_poly.pdbx_strand_id
1 'polypeptide(L)'
;MKRVYLTIILTLGLCLGVNAQRAKSVILVYLDGGPAQTDTFDPKPEAGRNIYGNYKGVIKTNVEGIEIGEKLPLLATMADKYSLIRTMTHGSNAHETGHYAMITGDSSGGGVVYPSFGAVISYMKRDSYNGILPCYISLTSANSRFNEGGFLGNEYKSFDTGGKPEAKEYEVEGVVNKQVNRQRMEQRMSLLNNFETQPIDKHHIDSLRGVNMEFIWGDSREIFNLQEESDSVRQRYGKSRLGQSCLVARRLVEAGVPFVNVRTTGWDTHKKHFQKMNTMLPELDKALSALIADLDARGLLDSTIVLCGGEFGRTPAVLWEAPWNGGRAHFGKVFSYLVAGGGFHGGKVVGKSSETGEKVLERPGTPVRPDRHGLSAYGHRPLRHTATHLRRQSADTALATRQQQRGRTTLRNH
;
A
#
# COMPACT_ATOMS: atom_id res chain seq x y z
N MET A 1 24.99 20.01 -9.67
CA MET A 1 24.16 18.82 -10.02
C MET A 1 22.86 18.92 -9.24
N LYS A 2 21.77 19.32 -9.94
CA LYS A 2 20.44 19.44 -9.33
C LYS A 2 19.87 18.03 -9.13
N ARG A 3 19.76 17.57 -7.89
CA ARG A 3 19.11 16.30 -7.52
C ARG A 3 17.60 16.47 -7.75
N VAL A 4 17.06 15.79 -8.75
CA VAL A 4 15.61 15.71 -8.98
C VAL A 4 15.11 14.55 -8.12
N TYR A 5 14.46 14.87 -7.01
CA TYR A 5 13.84 13.91 -6.11
C TYR A 5 12.42 13.59 -6.62
N LEU A 6 12.14 12.33 -6.81
CA LEU A 6 10.83 11.83 -7.23
C LEU A 6 10.04 11.44 -5.97
N THR A 7 9.19 12.30 -5.50
CA THR A 7 8.20 11.97 -4.46
C THR A 7 7.04 11.27 -5.13
N ILE A 8 6.86 9.98 -4.90
CA ILE A 8 5.97 9.09 -5.67
C ILE A 8 4.51 9.57 -5.70
N ILE A 9 4.05 10.33 -4.76
CA ILE A 9 2.64 10.77 -4.69
C ILE A 9 2.44 12.25 -5.01
N LEU A 10 3.46 13.10 -4.94
CA LEU A 10 3.26 14.55 -4.94
C LEU A 10 3.99 15.36 -6.02
N THR A 11 4.98 14.83 -6.72
CA THR A 11 5.80 15.64 -7.64
C THR A 11 5.69 15.27 -9.11
N LEU A 12 5.08 14.16 -9.49
CA LEU A 12 4.86 13.80 -10.90
C LEU A 12 3.76 14.63 -11.58
N GLY A 13 2.88 15.29 -10.83
CA GLY A 13 1.80 16.15 -11.37
C GLY A 13 2.23 17.54 -11.84
N LEU A 14 3.45 17.99 -11.58
CA LEU A 14 3.86 19.39 -11.80
C LEU A 14 4.54 19.67 -13.16
N CYS A 15 4.82 18.67 -13.98
CA CYS A 15 5.56 18.87 -15.22
C CYS A 15 4.74 18.90 -16.51
N LEU A 16 3.43 18.68 -16.47
CA LEU A 16 2.59 18.73 -17.66
C LEU A 16 1.28 19.45 -17.30
N GLY A 17 1.09 20.65 -17.83
CA GLY A 17 -0.09 21.49 -17.63
C GLY A 17 -1.38 20.85 -18.16
N VAL A 18 -1.88 19.85 -17.48
CA VAL A 18 -3.18 19.24 -17.69
C VAL A 18 -3.98 19.49 -16.41
N ASN A 19 -5.26 19.80 -16.54
CA ASN A 19 -6.25 19.76 -15.44
C ASN A 19 -6.31 18.34 -14.89
N ALA A 20 -5.29 17.92 -14.15
CA ALA A 20 -5.25 16.61 -13.51
C ALA A 20 -6.38 16.58 -12.50
N GLN A 21 -7.40 15.83 -12.79
CA GLN A 21 -8.43 15.50 -11.81
C GLN A 21 -7.70 14.91 -10.59
N ARG A 22 -7.81 15.56 -9.44
CA ARG A 22 -7.09 15.11 -8.23
C ARG A 22 -7.51 13.68 -7.93
N ALA A 23 -6.54 12.78 -7.77
CA ALA A 23 -6.81 11.41 -7.37
C ALA A 23 -7.64 11.39 -6.09
N LYS A 24 -8.71 10.60 -6.09
CA LYS A 24 -9.62 10.42 -4.96
C LYS A 24 -9.20 9.24 -4.10
N SER A 25 -8.67 8.20 -4.75
CA SER A 25 -8.32 6.94 -4.11
C SER A 25 -6.95 6.42 -4.53
N VAL A 26 -6.36 5.57 -3.71
CA VAL A 26 -5.10 4.86 -3.96
C VAL A 26 -5.31 3.37 -3.67
N ILE A 27 -4.90 2.51 -4.58
CA ILE A 27 -4.73 1.07 -4.36
C ILE A 27 -3.24 0.76 -4.40
N LEU A 28 -2.69 0.30 -3.29
CA LEU A 28 -1.32 -0.18 -3.19
C LEU A 28 -1.32 -1.71 -3.26
N VAL A 29 -0.86 -2.29 -4.36
CA VAL A 29 -0.60 -3.73 -4.49
C VAL A 29 0.82 -3.99 -4.02
N TYR A 30 0.95 -4.41 -2.77
CA TYR A 30 2.24 -4.55 -2.11
C TYR A 30 2.74 -6.00 -2.17
N LEU A 31 3.85 -6.19 -2.87
CA LEU A 31 4.49 -7.49 -3.12
C LEU A 31 5.57 -7.76 -2.07
N ASP A 32 5.12 -8.19 -0.89
CA ASP A 32 5.94 -8.35 0.31
C ASP A 32 7.01 -9.44 0.16
N GLY A 33 8.24 -9.04 0.29
CA GLY A 33 9.41 -9.85 0.03
C GLY A 33 10.24 -9.37 -1.17
N GLY A 34 9.73 -8.44 -1.96
CA GLY A 34 10.41 -7.78 -3.07
C GLY A 34 10.43 -8.59 -4.37
N PRO A 35 9.67 -8.18 -5.39
CA PRO A 35 9.69 -8.82 -6.71
C PRO A 35 11.01 -8.55 -7.42
N ALA A 36 11.51 -9.52 -8.19
CA ALA A 36 12.69 -9.32 -9.02
C ALA A 36 12.38 -8.39 -10.19
N GLN A 37 13.04 -7.23 -10.25
CA GLN A 37 12.89 -6.26 -11.33
C GLN A 37 13.24 -6.84 -12.69
N THR A 38 14.25 -7.71 -12.75
CA THR A 38 14.72 -8.38 -13.98
C THR A 38 13.72 -9.40 -14.53
N ASP A 39 12.83 -9.91 -13.69
CA ASP A 39 11.86 -10.93 -14.09
C ASP A 39 10.47 -10.30 -14.33
N THR A 40 10.31 -8.99 -14.04
CA THR A 40 9.04 -8.26 -14.12
C THR A 40 9.13 -7.05 -15.06
N PHE A 41 9.44 -5.87 -14.52
CA PHE A 41 9.26 -4.60 -15.22
C PHE A 41 10.54 -4.03 -15.86
N ASP A 42 11.70 -4.62 -15.58
CA ASP A 42 13.00 -4.19 -16.12
C ASP A 42 13.85 -5.39 -16.58
N PRO A 43 13.35 -6.20 -17.53
CA PRO A 43 14.06 -7.39 -17.99
C PRO A 43 15.38 -7.06 -18.67
N LYS A 44 16.36 -7.98 -18.57
CA LYS A 44 17.74 -7.82 -19.09
C LYS A 44 18.14 -9.03 -19.94
N PRO A 45 17.49 -9.25 -21.10
CA PRO A 45 17.70 -10.45 -21.92
C PRO A 45 19.12 -10.62 -22.43
N GLU A 46 19.84 -9.49 -22.61
CA GLU A 46 21.21 -9.51 -23.15
C GLU A 46 22.29 -9.60 -22.05
N ALA A 47 21.92 -9.53 -20.77
CA ALA A 47 22.87 -9.50 -19.65
C ALA A 47 23.49 -10.86 -19.29
N GLY A 48 23.14 -11.92 -20.04
CA GLY A 48 23.63 -13.29 -19.80
C GLY A 48 22.82 -14.06 -18.76
N ARG A 49 23.00 -15.41 -18.80
CA ARG A 49 22.20 -16.34 -17.99
C ARG A 49 22.28 -16.10 -16.49
N ASN A 50 23.40 -15.59 -16.01
CA ASN A 50 23.56 -15.27 -14.59
C ASN A 50 22.64 -14.14 -14.12
N ILE A 51 22.11 -13.34 -15.05
CA ILE A 51 21.19 -12.22 -14.76
C ILE A 51 19.75 -12.62 -15.10
N TYR A 52 19.45 -12.99 -16.36
CA TYR A 52 18.07 -13.34 -16.74
C TYR A 52 17.61 -14.69 -16.19
N GLY A 53 18.52 -15.54 -15.74
CA GLY A 53 18.20 -16.82 -15.12
C GLY A 53 17.52 -17.80 -16.08
N ASN A 54 16.30 -18.19 -15.72
CA ASN A 54 15.45 -19.06 -16.56
C ASN A 54 14.46 -18.25 -17.44
N TYR A 55 14.43 -16.91 -17.33
CA TYR A 55 13.52 -16.04 -18.07
C TYR A 55 14.29 -15.11 -19.00
N LYS A 56 14.74 -15.68 -20.11
CA LYS A 56 15.42 -14.89 -21.17
C LYS A 56 14.41 -14.07 -21.98
N GLY A 57 13.17 -14.54 -22.07
CA GLY A 57 12.16 -13.93 -22.89
C GLY A 57 11.72 -12.56 -22.37
N VAL A 58 11.38 -11.70 -23.31
CA VAL A 58 10.69 -10.43 -23.08
C VAL A 58 9.45 -10.38 -23.94
N ILE A 59 8.46 -9.63 -23.50
CA ILE A 59 7.26 -9.34 -24.29
C ILE A 59 7.29 -7.87 -24.66
N LYS A 60 7.19 -7.60 -25.96
CA LYS A 60 6.90 -6.26 -26.48
C LYS A 60 5.48 -5.87 -26.07
N THR A 61 5.34 -4.68 -25.53
CA THR A 61 4.04 -4.20 -25.12
C THR A 61 3.30 -3.55 -26.29
N ASN A 62 2.04 -3.13 -26.07
CA ASN A 62 1.29 -2.30 -27.02
C ASN A 62 1.85 -0.87 -27.15
N VAL A 63 2.90 -0.52 -26.40
CA VAL A 63 3.62 0.75 -26.51
C VAL A 63 5.02 0.47 -27.05
N GLU A 64 5.37 1.08 -28.18
CA GLU A 64 6.67 0.92 -28.81
C GLU A 64 7.82 1.28 -27.85
N GLY A 65 8.86 0.46 -27.81
CA GLY A 65 10.04 0.64 -26.96
C GLY A 65 9.86 0.22 -25.51
N ILE A 66 8.69 -0.26 -25.11
CA ILE A 66 8.46 -0.82 -23.76
C ILE A 66 8.38 -2.33 -23.85
N GLU A 67 9.29 -2.99 -23.15
CA GLU A 67 9.31 -4.45 -22.98
C GLU A 67 9.24 -4.78 -21.50
N ILE A 68 8.56 -5.89 -21.16
CA ILE A 68 8.41 -6.44 -19.80
C ILE A 68 8.71 -7.93 -19.79
N GLY A 69 8.80 -8.51 -18.60
CA GLY A 69 9.11 -9.94 -18.42
C GLY A 69 8.12 -10.87 -19.11
N GLU A 70 8.62 -11.99 -19.64
CA GLU A 70 7.86 -12.96 -20.46
C GLU A 70 6.64 -13.58 -19.77
N LYS A 71 6.53 -13.48 -18.44
CA LYS A 71 5.43 -14.04 -17.65
C LYS A 71 4.29 -13.04 -17.41
N LEU A 72 4.31 -11.86 -18.08
CA LEU A 72 3.34 -10.79 -17.89
C LEU A 72 2.60 -10.43 -19.20
N PRO A 73 2.04 -11.42 -19.95
CA PRO A 73 1.45 -11.19 -21.26
C PRO A 73 0.21 -10.29 -21.25
N LEU A 74 -0.61 -10.34 -20.19
CA LEU A 74 -1.82 -9.51 -20.11
C LEU A 74 -1.47 -8.04 -19.85
N LEU A 75 -0.53 -7.76 -18.96
CA LEU A 75 -0.01 -6.41 -18.74
C LEU A 75 0.65 -5.85 -19.99
N ALA A 76 1.31 -6.69 -20.79
CA ALA A 76 1.93 -6.23 -22.05
C ALA A 76 0.90 -5.65 -23.04
N THR A 77 -0.34 -6.10 -23.03
CA THR A 77 -1.41 -5.60 -23.90
C THR A 77 -1.97 -4.23 -23.54
N MET A 78 -1.57 -3.68 -22.37
CA MET A 78 -2.16 -2.46 -21.80
C MET A 78 -1.12 -1.48 -21.23
N ALA A 79 0.10 -1.49 -21.72
CA ALA A 79 1.15 -0.59 -21.24
C ALA A 79 0.83 0.90 -21.46
N ASP A 80 -0.07 1.22 -22.39
CA ASP A 80 -0.65 2.55 -22.59
C ASP A 80 -1.43 3.06 -21.35
N LYS A 81 -1.84 2.19 -20.43
CA LYS A 81 -2.61 2.54 -19.22
C LYS A 81 -1.77 2.66 -17.96
N TYR A 82 -0.49 2.29 -18.01
CA TYR A 82 0.41 2.38 -16.86
C TYR A 82 1.79 2.90 -17.26
N SER A 83 2.54 3.36 -16.27
CA SER A 83 3.96 3.71 -16.40
C SER A 83 4.82 2.85 -15.49
N LEU A 84 6.08 2.65 -15.87
CA LEU A 84 7.07 1.89 -15.14
C LEU A 84 8.13 2.82 -14.56
N ILE A 85 8.43 2.66 -13.27
CA ILE A 85 9.57 3.30 -12.61
C ILE A 85 10.61 2.21 -12.40
N ARG A 86 11.70 2.23 -13.20
CA ARG A 86 12.72 1.18 -13.20
C ARG A 86 13.89 1.43 -12.26
N THR A 87 13.88 2.55 -11.58
CA THR A 87 15.03 3.05 -10.81
C THR A 87 14.68 3.43 -9.39
N MET A 88 13.73 2.73 -8.80
CA MET A 88 13.52 2.82 -7.36
C MET A 88 14.79 2.38 -6.64
N THR A 89 15.16 3.10 -5.60
CA THR A 89 16.40 2.84 -4.86
C THR A 89 16.33 3.34 -3.44
N HIS A 90 16.89 2.58 -2.53
CA HIS A 90 17.22 2.98 -1.16
C HIS A 90 18.40 2.15 -0.63
N GLY A 91 18.91 2.47 0.56
CA GLY A 91 20.14 1.82 1.08
C GLY A 91 19.91 0.51 1.81
N SER A 92 18.67 0.04 1.98
CA SER A 92 18.37 -1.12 2.83
C SER A 92 18.17 -2.41 2.02
N ASN A 93 18.76 -3.49 2.54
CA ASN A 93 18.49 -4.86 2.11
C ASN A 93 17.81 -5.68 3.22
N ALA A 94 17.30 -5.05 4.28
CA ALA A 94 16.54 -5.70 5.34
C ALA A 94 15.05 -5.38 5.17
N HIS A 95 14.19 -6.39 5.33
CA HIS A 95 12.74 -6.24 5.15
C HIS A 95 12.17 -5.10 5.99
N GLU A 96 12.43 -5.08 7.29
CA GLU A 96 11.85 -4.08 8.18
C GLU A 96 12.19 -2.65 7.78
N THR A 97 13.46 -2.36 7.52
CA THR A 97 13.90 -1.02 7.11
C THR A 97 13.47 -0.66 5.69
N GLY A 98 13.46 -1.64 4.78
CA GLY A 98 12.95 -1.46 3.41
C GLY A 98 11.45 -1.16 3.40
N HIS A 99 10.65 -1.94 4.11
CA HIS A 99 9.22 -1.69 4.31
C HIS A 99 8.97 -0.31 4.90
N TYR A 100 9.66 -0.01 5.99
CA TYR A 100 9.49 1.25 6.68
C TYR A 100 9.80 2.43 5.77
N ALA A 101 10.92 2.36 5.03
CA ALA A 101 11.28 3.38 4.06
C ALA A 101 10.20 3.56 2.96
N MET A 102 9.69 2.46 2.40
CA MET A 102 8.71 2.49 1.32
C MET A 102 7.34 2.99 1.78
N ILE A 103 6.91 2.63 2.98
CA ILE A 103 5.54 2.92 3.47
C ILE A 103 5.46 4.27 4.17
N THR A 104 6.56 4.73 4.80
CA THR A 104 6.58 6.01 5.54
C THR A 104 7.38 7.12 4.86
N GLY A 105 8.23 6.78 3.89
CA GLY A 105 9.20 7.71 3.29
C GLY A 105 10.38 8.04 4.20
N ASP A 106 10.59 7.32 5.29
CA ASP A 106 11.69 7.53 6.23
C ASP A 106 12.53 6.26 6.40
N SER A 107 13.82 6.37 6.23
CA SER A 107 14.78 5.28 6.41
C SER A 107 15.62 5.42 7.69
N SER A 108 15.41 6.47 8.49
CA SER A 108 16.33 6.82 9.57
C SER A 108 16.19 5.98 10.83
N GLY A 109 15.04 5.31 11.02
CA GLY A 109 14.79 4.48 12.22
C GLY A 109 14.94 5.23 13.55
N GLY A 110 14.81 6.56 13.53
CA GLY A 110 14.92 7.43 14.71
C GLY A 110 13.81 7.17 15.73
N GLY A 111 13.92 7.73 16.94
CA GLY A 111 12.98 7.52 18.04
C GLY A 111 11.54 8.01 17.84
N VAL A 112 11.15 8.34 16.61
CA VAL A 112 9.79 8.76 16.22
C VAL A 112 9.22 7.74 15.25
N VAL A 113 8.05 7.19 15.57
CA VAL A 113 7.31 6.34 14.65
C VAL A 113 6.56 7.21 13.66
N TYR A 114 6.89 7.06 12.39
CA TYR A 114 6.25 7.83 11.31
C TYR A 114 5.00 7.14 10.80
N PRO A 115 3.96 7.91 10.42
CA PRO A 115 2.74 7.36 9.88
C PRO A 115 2.97 6.75 8.49
N SER A 116 2.25 5.69 8.19
CA SER A 116 2.16 5.12 6.85
C SER A 116 1.49 6.09 5.86
N PHE A 117 1.70 5.92 4.56
CA PHE A 117 1.01 6.72 3.54
C PHE A 117 -0.51 6.68 3.69
N GLY A 118 -1.07 5.49 3.97
CA GLY A 118 -2.49 5.35 4.21
C GLY A 118 -2.96 6.15 5.42
N ALA A 119 -2.19 6.17 6.50
CA ALA A 119 -2.49 6.97 7.68
C ALA A 119 -2.43 8.48 7.40
N VAL A 120 -1.44 8.93 6.61
CA VAL A 120 -1.35 10.33 6.17
C VAL A 120 -2.57 10.72 5.33
N ILE A 121 -2.99 9.88 4.39
CA ILE A 121 -4.18 10.12 3.55
C ILE A 121 -5.44 10.13 4.43
N SER A 122 -5.58 9.19 5.36
CA SER A 122 -6.68 9.16 6.32
C SER A 122 -6.76 10.46 7.14
N TYR A 123 -5.63 10.92 7.68
CA TYR A 123 -5.54 12.19 8.39
C TYR A 123 -5.92 13.39 7.51
N MET A 124 -5.43 13.45 6.26
CA MET A 124 -5.73 14.56 5.34
C MET A 124 -7.20 14.57 4.91
N LYS A 125 -7.85 13.43 4.91
CA LYS A 125 -9.26 13.27 4.50
C LYS A 125 -10.25 13.37 5.67
N ARG A 126 -9.81 13.43 6.93
CA ARG A 126 -10.66 13.38 8.14
C ARG A 126 -11.86 14.34 8.11
N ASP A 127 -11.67 15.56 7.55
CA ASP A 127 -12.71 16.60 7.53
C ASP A 127 -13.55 16.59 6.25
N SER A 128 -13.19 15.77 5.25
CA SER A 128 -13.82 15.76 3.93
C SER A 128 -14.36 14.41 3.49
N TYR A 129 -14.01 13.34 4.19
CA TYR A 129 -14.50 12.00 3.90
C TYR A 129 -15.73 11.67 4.76
N ASN A 130 -16.87 11.50 4.10
CA ASN A 130 -18.14 11.18 4.74
C ASN A 130 -18.59 9.74 4.44
N GLY A 131 -17.68 8.87 4.01
CA GLY A 131 -17.99 7.46 3.73
C GLY A 131 -18.20 6.66 5.02
N ILE A 132 -19.03 5.64 4.95
CA ILE A 132 -19.31 4.71 6.07
C ILE A 132 -18.09 3.82 6.36
N LEU A 133 -17.31 3.51 5.32
CA LEU A 133 -16.11 2.68 5.44
C LEU A 133 -14.92 3.46 6.00
N PRO A 134 -13.97 2.81 6.69
CA PRO A 134 -12.73 3.45 7.09
C PRO A 134 -11.95 4.04 5.89
N CYS A 135 -11.33 5.21 6.10
CA CYS A 135 -10.52 5.87 5.07
C CYS A 135 -9.32 5.02 4.59
N TYR A 136 -8.81 4.16 5.45
CA TYR A 136 -7.65 3.31 5.20
C TYR A 136 -7.98 1.86 5.54
N ILE A 137 -8.03 1.03 4.50
CA ILE A 137 -8.32 -0.41 4.63
C ILE A 137 -7.13 -1.21 4.13
N SER A 138 -6.69 -2.19 4.92
CA SER A 138 -5.71 -3.19 4.51
C SER A 138 -6.39 -4.54 4.36
N LEU A 139 -6.30 -5.11 3.18
CA LEU A 139 -6.88 -6.40 2.87
C LEU A 139 -5.96 -7.52 3.36
N THR A 140 -6.56 -8.51 4.01
CA THR A 140 -5.86 -9.58 4.73
C THR A 140 -5.12 -9.06 5.98
N SER A 141 -4.33 -9.90 6.63
CA SER A 141 -3.58 -9.44 7.79
C SER A 141 -2.47 -8.49 7.37
N ALA A 142 -2.54 -7.26 7.83
CA ALA A 142 -1.41 -6.36 7.74
C ALA A 142 -0.35 -6.76 8.77
N ASN A 143 0.91 -6.52 8.43
CA ASN A 143 1.91 -6.44 9.48
C ASN A 143 1.64 -5.14 10.25
N SER A 144 1.08 -5.24 11.44
CA SER A 144 0.60 -4.11 12.26
C SER A 144 1.63 -2.99 12.39
N ARG A 145 2.93 -3.33 12.42
CA ARG A 145 4.02 -2.37 12.54
C ARG A 145 4.13 -1.39 11.36
N PHE A 146 3.67 -1.76 10.17
CA PHE A 146 3.84 -0.95 8.96
C PHE A 146 2.60 -0.17 8.55
N ASN A 147 1.46 -0.45 9.18
CA ASN A 147 0.20 0.23 8.88
C ASN A 147 -0.24 1.18 10.01
N GLU A 148 0.69 1.54 10.90
CA GLU A 148 0.40 2.36 12.06
C GLU A 148 0.13 3.82 11.70
N GLY A 149 -0.66 4.47 12.56
CA GLY A 149 -0.88 5.91 12.51
C GLY A 149 0.35 6.74 12.87
N GLY A 150 1.36 6.12 13.51
CA GLY A 150 2.56 6.80 13.96
C GLY A 150 2.23 7.98 14.89
N PHE A 151 2.93 9.10 14.72
CA PHE A 151 2.68 10.29 15.53
C PHE A 151 1.35 11.01 15.24
N LEU A 152 0.59 10.57 14.21
CA LEU A 152 -0.75 11.11 13.95
C LEU A 152 -1.81 10.53 14.88
N GLY A 153 -1.58 9.31 15.42
CA GLY A 153 -2.50 8.64 16.31
C GLY A 153 -3.09 7.34 15.74
N ASN A 154 -3.57 6.49 16.62
CA ASN A 154 -4.09 5.17 16.27
C ASN A 154 -5.41 5.21 15.46
N GLU A 155 -6.15 6.30 15.54
CA GLU A 155 -7.38 6.54 14.78
C GLU A 155 -7.16 6.60 13.27
N TYR A 156 -5.91 6.88 12.83
CA TYR A 156 -5.55 6.94 11.41
C TYR A 156 -4.88 5.66 10.88
N LYS A 157 -4.70 4.64 11.74
CA LYS A 157 -4.16 3.35 11.27
C LYS A 157 -5.12 2.64 10.34
N SER A 158 -4.65 1.60 9.63
CA SER A 158 -5.51 0.79 8.78
C SER A 158 -6.56 0.02 9.58
N PHE A 159 -7.74 -0.13 8.98
CA PHE A 159 -8.64 -1.21 9.30
C PHE A 159 -8.20 -2.45 8.55
N ASP A 160 -7.83 -3.50 9.27
CA ASP A 160 -7.36 -4.75 8.69
C ASP A 160 -8.52 -5.73 8.59
N THR A 161 -8.84 -6.17 7.37
CA THR A 161 -10.03 -7.00 7.15
C THR A 161 -9.88 -8.43 7.65
N GLY A 162 -8.65 -8.91 7.82
CA GLY A 162 -8.43 -10.34 8.04
C GLY A 162 -9.00 -11.22 6.93
N GLY A 163 -9.32 -12.46 7.25
CA GLY A 163 -10.04 -13.38 6.37
C GLY A 163 -9.30 -13.82 5.12
N LYS A 164 -10.06 -14.42 4.20
CA LYS A 164 -9.57 -14.99 2.94
C LYS A 164 -10.47 -14.58 1.78
N PRO A 165 -10.13 -13.53 1.02
CA PRO A 165 -10.94 -13.07 -0.12
C PRO A 165 -11.16 -14.17 -1.18
N GLU A 166 -10.23 -15.11 -1.30
CA GLU A 166 -10.33 -16.26 -2.22
C GLU A 166 -11.33 -17.33 -1.76
N ALA A 167 -11.79 -17.31 -0.53
CA ALA A 167 -12.77 -18.26 -0.03
C ALA A 167 -14.13 -18.09 -0.71
N LYS A 168 -14.96 -19.14 -0.64
CA LYS A 168 -16.34 -19.08 -1.16
C LYS A 168 -17.13 -17.95 -0.51
N GLU A 169 -16.94 -17.76 0.79
CA GLU A 169 -17.50 -16.67 1.57
C GLU A 169 -16.34 -15.92 2.21
N TYR A 170 -16.22 -14.65 1.89
CA TYR A 170 -15.21 -13.79 2.49
C TYR A 170 -15.74 -13.22 3.80
N GLU A 171 -15.15 -13.62 4.90
CA GLU A 171 -15.45 -13.12 6.22
C GLU A 171 -14.45 -12.02 6.60
N VAL A 172 -14.97 -10.83 6.90
CA VAL A 172 -14.19 -9.69 7.39
C VAL A 172 -14.32 -9.64 8.90
N GLU A 173 -13.20 -9.69 9.60
CA GLU A 173 -13.18 -9.71 11.06
C GLU A 173 -13.87 -8.46 11.63
N GLY A 174 -14.82 -8.69 12.53
CA GLY A 174 -15.59 -7.63 13.17
C GLY A 174 -16.75 -7.04 12.35
N VAL A 175 -16.83 -7.33 11.05
CA VAL A 175 -17.89 -6.81 10.15
C VAL A 175 -18.85 -7.90 9.70
N VAL A 176 -18.32 -9.04 9.28
CA VAL A 176 -19.11 -10.18 8.82
C VAL A 176 -18.94 -11.31 9.81
N ASN A 177 -19.81 -11.38 10.82
CA ASN A 177 -19.83 -12.49 11.77
C ASN A 177 -21.22 -13.15 11.75
N LYS A 178 -21.31 -14.36 11.24
CA LYS A 178 -22.56 -15.15 11.16
C LYS A 178 -23.13 -15.56 12.54
N GLN A 179 -22.29 -15.55 13.58
CA GLN A 179 -22.67 -15.99 14.93
C GLN A 179 -23.32 -14.89 15.78
N VAL A 180 -23.23 -13.65 15.33
CA VAL A 180 -23.76 -12.49 16.05
C VAL A 180 -24.80 -11.80 15.18
N ASN A 181 -26.08 -11.99 15.49
CA ASN A 181 -27.14 -11.24 14.84
C ASN A 181 -27.23 -9.79 15.37
N ARG A 182 -27.94 -8.92 14.64
CA ARG A 182 -28.12 -7.51 14.97
C ARG A 182 -28.65 -7.31 16.39
N GLN A 183 -29.68 -8.05 16.78
CA GLN A 183 -30.30 -7.96 18.11
C GLN A 183 -29.31 -8.25 19.24
N ARG A 184 -28.47 -9.27 19.09
CA ARG A 184 -27.47 -9.64 20.10
C ARG A 184 -26.38 -8.59 20.26
N MET A 185 -26.04 -7.88 19.19
CA MET A 185 -25.08 -6.79 19.28
C MET A 185 -25.69 -5.53 19.87
N GLU A 186 -26.91 -5.18 19.49
CA GLU A 186 -27.66 -4.07 20.12
C GLU A 186 -27.77 -4.27 21.62
N GLN A 187 -28.01 -5.50 22.08
CA GLN A 187 -27.98 -5.84 23.50
C GLN A 187 -26.60 -5.65 24.13
N ARG A 188 -25.53 -6.07 23.45
CA ARG A 188 -24.14 -5.86 23.92
C ARG A 188 -23.78 -4.38 24.01
N MET A 189 -24.19 -3.59 23.03
CA MET A 189 -23.95 -2.14 23.02
C MET A 189 -24.75 -1.45 24.15
N SER A 190 -26.01 -1.86 24.39
CA SER A 190 -26.81 -1.37 25.51
C SER A 190 -26.14 -1.68 26.85
N LEU A 191 -25.60 -2.89 27.00
CA LEU A 191 -24.83 -3.27 28.20
C LEU A 191 -23.57 -2.42 28.36
N LEU A 192 -22.78 -2.23 27.31
CA LEU A 192 -21.59 -1.37 27.35
C LEU A 192 -21.92 0.07 27.74
N ASN A 193 -22.99 0.64 27.20
CA ASN A 193 -23.45 1.98 27.54
C ASN A 193 -23.85 2.11 29.02
N ASN A 194 -24.32 1.04 29.64
CA ASN A 194 -24.70 1.02 31.06
C ASN A 194 -23.51 0.84 32.01
N PHE A 195 -22.37 0.33 31.54
CA PHE A 195 -21.15 0.13 32.32
C PHE A 195 -20.17 1.31 32.28
N GLU A 196 -20.29 2.22 31.30
CA GLU A 196 -19.40 3.36 31.19
C GLU A 196 -19.82 4.52 32.12
N THR A 197 -19.35 4.48 33.35
CA THR A 197 -19.55 5.51 34.37
C THR A 197 -18.45 6.57 34.42
N GLN A 198 -17.43 6.48 33.55
CA GLN A 198 -16.30 7.43 33.52
C GLN A 198 -16.46 8.41 32.35
N PRO A 199 -16.13 9.70 32.52
CA PRO A 199 -16.15 10.68 31.45
C PRO A 199 -14.94 10.49 30.52
N ILE A 200 -15.01 9.51 29.64
CA ILE A 200 -14.16 9.42 28.47
C ILE A 200 -14.78 10.36 27.44
N ASP A 201 -13.95 11.11 26.71
CA ASP A 201 -14.41 12.09 25.74
C ASP A 201 -15.52 11.52 24.85
N LYS A 202 -16.77 11.85 25.23
CA LYS A 202 -17.99 11.28 24.68
C LYS A 202 -18.10 11.54 23.17
N HIS A 203 -17.60 12.68 22.68
CA HIS A 203 -17.60 13.02 21.27
C HIS A 203 -16.71 12.10 20.43
N HIS A 204 -15.55 11.72 20.97
CA HIS A 204 -14.63 10.82 20.26
C HIS A 204 -15.19 9.39 20.19
N ILE A 205 -15.78 8.90 21.28
CA ILE A 205 -16.38 7.57 21.32
C ILE A 205 -17.68 7.50 20.51
N ASP A 206 -18.53 8.52 20.54
CA ASP A 206 -19.76 8.55 19.80
C ASP A 206 -19.50 8.62 18.29
N SER A 207 -18.43 9.30 17.85
CA SER A 207 -18.01 9.30 16.45
C SER A 207 -17.47 7.94 16.00
N LEU A 208 -16.66 7.28 16.82
CA LEU A 208 -16.17 5.92 16.55
C LEU A 208 -17.30 4.88 16.57
N ARG A 209 -18.29 5.02 17.46
CA ARG A 209 -19.45 4.15 17.56
C ARG A 209 -20.41 4.32 16.41
N GLY A 210 -20.68 5.54 15.95
CA GLY A 210 -21.53 5.82 14.78
C GLY A 210 -20.98 5.18 13.51
N VAL A 211 -19.72 5.39 13.22
CA VAL A 211 -19.03 4.78 12.07
C VAL A 211 -18.98 3.26 12.19
N ASN A 212 -18.70 2.72 13.37
CA ASN A 212 -18.58 1.28 13.57
C ASN A 212 -19.92 0.54 13.43
N MET A 213 -21.04 1.13 13.87
CA MET A 213 -22.33 0.46 13.82
C MET A 213 -22.89 0.38 12.40
N GLU A 214 -22.82 1.44 11.63
CA GLU A 214 -23.26 1.44 10.25
C GLU A 214 -22.35 0.63 9.33
N PHE A 215 -21.03 0.65 9.62
CA PHE A 215 -20.07 -0.20 8.96
C PHE A 215 -20.30 -1.70 9.26
N ILE A 216 -20.67 -2.05 10.50
CA ILE A 216 -20.89 -3.44 10.91
C ILE A 216 -22.25 -3.98 10.42
N TRP A 217 -23.30 -3.13 10.37
CA TRP A 217 -24.69 -3.56 10.15
C TRP A 217 -25.33 -3.09 8.85
N GLY A 218 -24.76 -2.06 8.25
CA GLY A 218 -25.28 -1.45 7.04
C GLY A 218 -24.95 -2.23 5.77
N ASP A 219 -25.35 -1.66 4.66
CA ASP A 219 -25.11 -2.19 3.30
C ASP A 219 -23.61 -2.23 2.96
N SER A 220 -22.77 -1.58 3.76
CA SER A 220 -21.30 -1.57 3.58
C SER A 220 -20.67 -2.96 3.63
N ARG A 221 -21.24 -3.92 4.33
CA ARG A 221 -20.76 -5.31 4.32
C ARG A 221 -20.93 -5.99 2.96
N GLU A 222 -21.94 -5.57 2.16
CA GLU A 222 -22.17 -6.11 0.82
C GLU A 222 -21.01 -5.78 -0.14
N ILE A 223 -20.21 -4.76 0.18
CA ILE A 223 -19.01 -4.43 -0.59
C ILE A 223 -17.98 -5.56 -0.54
N PHE A 224 -17.93 -6.30 0.56
CA PHE A 224 -17.07 -7.46 0.71
C PHE A 224 -17.68 -8.76 0.16
N ASN A 225 -18.95 -8.76 -0.19
CA ASN A 225 -19.65 -9.92 -0.77
C ASN A 225 -19.26 -10.12 -2.23
N LEU A 226 -18.22 -10.91 -2.49
CA LEU A 226 -17.77 -11.20 -3.86
C LEU A 226 -18.73 -12.11 -4.63
N GLN A 227 -19.79 -12.63 -4.03
CA GLN A 227 -20.81 -13.40 -4.74
C GLN A 227 -21.74 -12.51 -5.57
N GLU A 228 -21.78 -11.21 -5.30
CA GLU A 228 -22.44 -10.21 -6.12
C GLU A 228 -21.73 -10.01 -7.48
N GLU A 229 -20.47 -10.39 -7.59
CA GLU A 229 -19.71 -10.32 -8.83
C GLU A 229 -19.97 -11.58 -9.67
N SER A 230 -20.14 -11.40 -10.97
CA SER A 230 -20.28 -12.54 -11.87
C SER A 230 -19.04 -13.44 -11.86
N ASP A 231 -19.24 -14.72 -12.12
CA ASP A 231 -18.12 -15.68 -12.21
C ASP A 231 -17.09 -15.26 -13.27
N SER A 232 -17.53 -14.63 -14.37
CA SER A 232 -16.65 -14.13 -15.41
C SER A 232 -15.75 -13.00 -14.91
N VAL A 233 -16.25 -12.09 -14.08
CA VAL A 233 -15.46 -11.04 -13.43
C VAL A 233 -14.47 -11.66 -12.47
N ARG A 234 -14.93 -12.54 -11.59
CA ARG A 234 -14.06 -13.24 -10.63
C ARG A 234 -12.95 -14.04 -11.30
N GLN A 235 -13.25 -14.69 -12.44
CA GLN A 235 -12.26 -15.41 -13.23
C GLN A 235 -11.23 -14.50 -13.91
N ARG A 236 -11.62 -13.31 -14.36
CA ARG A 236 -10.67 -12.33 -14.93
C ARG A 236 -9.60 -11.93 -13.93
N TYR A 237 -9.96 -11.67 -12.67
CA TYR A 237 -8.99 -11.38 -11.60
C TYR A 237 -8.16 -12.60 -11.19
N GLY A 238 -8.63 -13.81 -11.48
CA GLY A 238 -8.05 -15.07 -10.99
C GLY A 238 -8.58 -15.44 -9.62
N LYS A 239 -8.54 -16.76 -9.33
CA LYS A 239 -9.04 -17.30 -8.06
C LYS A 239 -8.01 -17.28 -6.92
N SER A 240 -6.82 -16.74 -7.17
CA SER A 240 -5.79 -16.58 -6.14
C SER A 240 -6.20 -15.54 -5.10
N ARG A 241 -5.56 -15.58 -3.94
CA ARG A 241 -5.75 -14.54 -2.91
C ARG A 241 -5.49 -13.15 -3.47
N LEU A 242 -4.41 -12.96 -4.24
CA LEU A 242 -4.07 -11.67 -4.85
C LEU A 242 -5.19 -11.21 -5.79
N GLY A 243 -5.67 -12.08 -6.67
CA GLY A 243 -6.74 -11.73 -7.62
C GLY A 243 -8.02 -11.29 -6.93
N GLN A 244 -8.48 -12.07 -5.96
CA GLN A 244 -9.72 -11.75 -5.24
C GLN A 244 -9.55 -10.53 -4.33
N SER A 245 -8.35 -10.31 -3.75
CA SER A 245 -8.05 -9.07 -3.01
C SER A 245 -8.07 -7.84 -3.92
N CYS A 246 -7.54 -7.92 -5.14
CA CYS A 246 -7.63 -6.83 -6.12
C CYS A 246 -9.09 -6.52 -6.50
N LEU A 247 -9.94 -7.55 -6.61
CA LEU A 247 -11.38 -7.36 -6.85
C LEU A 247 -12.07 -6.65 -5.67
N VAL A 248 -11.77 -7.04 -4.42
CA VAL A 248 -12.26 -6.32 -3.23
C VAL A 248 -11.76 -4.87 -3.24
N ALA A 249 -10.48 -4.64 -3.56
CA ALA A 249 -9.91 -3.28 -3.60
C ALA A 249 -10.64 -2.40 -4.63
N ARG A 250 -11.00 -2.93 -5.81
CA ARG A 250 -11.80 -2.20 -6.81
C ARG A 250 -13.17 -1.83 -6.22
N ARG A 251 -13.89 -2.75 -5.57
CA ARG A 251 -15.18 -2.48 -4.93
C ARG A 251 -15.08 -1.42 -3.84
N LEU A 252 -14.01 -1.46 -3.05
CA LEU A 252 -13.76 -0.47 -2.00
C LEU A 252 -13.54 0.95 -2.55
N VAL A 253 -12.75 1.10 -3.60
CA VAL A 253 -12.55 2.44 -4.22
C VAL A 253 -13.77 2.90 -4.98
N GLU A 254 -14.56 2.00 -5.55
CA GLU A 254 -15.86 2.28 -6.15
C GLU A 254 -16.85 2.81 -5.09
N ALA A 255 -16.77 2.31 -3.85
CA ALA A 255 -17.50 2.81 -2.69
C ALA A 255 -16.85 4.07 -2.07
N GLY A 256 -15.79 4.61 -2.65
CA GLY A 256 -15.16 5.87 -2.26
C GLY A 256 -14.07 5.77 -1.20
N VAL A 257 -13.59 4.56 -0.86
CA VAL A 257 -12.49 4.40 0.11
C VAL A 257 -11.21 5.08 -0.41
N PRO A 258 -10.61 6.00 0.36
CA PRO A 258 -9.46 6.77 -0.10
C PRO A 258 -8.15 5.98 -0.23
N PHE A 259 -7.93 4.98 0.62
CA PHE A 259 -6.70 4.18 0.55
C PHE A 259 -6.96 2.70 0.85
N VAL A 260 -6.57 1.85 -0.10
CA VAL A 260 -6.67 0.39 0.03
C VAL A 260 -5.28 -0.23 -0.17
N ASN A 261 -4.84 -1.01 0.81
CA ASN A 261 -3.61 -1.80 0.73
C ASN A 261 -3.95 -3.27 0.43
N VAL A 262 -3.46 -3.77 -0.69
CA VAL A 262 -3.52 -5.19 -1.08
C VAL A 262 -2.14 -5.79 -0.86
N ARG A 263 -1.96 -6.49 0.26
CA ARG A 263 -0.67 -7.11 0.57
C ARG A 263 -0.67 -8.59 0.16
N THR A 264 0.36 -9.00 -0.55
CA THR A 264 0.63 -10.40 -0.88
C THR A 264 2.04 -10.78 -0.49
N THR A 265 2.21 -11.95 0.12
CA THR A 265 3.48 -12.47 0.62
C THR A 265 4.06 -13.53 -0.33
N GLY A 266 5.30 -13.98 -0.06
CA GLY A 266 5.94 -15.05 -0.80
C GLY A 266 6.96 -14.60 -1.85
N TRP A 267 7.15 -13.29 -2.01
CA TRP A 267 8.12 -12.72 -2.95
C TRP A 267 9.56 -12.80 -2.46
N ASP A 268 9.76 -13.14 -1.20
CA ASP A 268 11.09 -13.40 -0.62
C ASP A 268 11.66 -14.75 -1.07
N THR A 269 12.24 -14.77 -2.27
CA THR A 269 12.61 -15.97 -3.00
C THR A 269 14.11 -16.27 -3.00
N HIS A 270 14.67 -16.40 -1.81
CA HIS A 270 16.09 -16.77 -1.63
C HIS A 270 16.45 -18.14 -2.22
N LYS A 271 15.47 -19.04 -2.35
CA LYS A 271 15.66 -20.38 -2.87
C LYS A 271 14.59 -20.70 -3.91
N LYS A 272 14.98 -21.45 -4.96
CA LYS A 272 14.05 -21.96 -5.99
C LYS A 272 13.18 -20.85 -6.57
N HIS A 273 13.77 -19.69 -6.83
CA HIS A 273 13.05 -18.49 -7.25
C HIS A 273 12.18 -18.73 -8.48
N PHE A 274 12.75 -19.26 -9.56
CA PHE A 274 12.03 -19.49 -10.81
C PHE A 274 10.85 -20.47 -10.66
N GLN A 275 11.00 -21.50 -9.80
CA GLN A 275 9.91 -22.44 -9.52
C GLN A 275 8.71 -21.71 -8.90
N LYS A 276 8.93 -20.81 -7.95
CA LYS A 276 7.89 -20.00 -7.32
C LYS A 276 7.31 -18.99 -8.31
N MET A 277 8.15 -18.30 -9.07
CA MET A 277 7.73 -17.26 -10.01
C MET A 277 6.89 -17.83 -11.17
N ASN A 278 7.05 -19.08 -11.55
CA ASN A 278 6.18 -19.74 -12.55
C ASN A 278 4.69 -19.74 -12.15
N THR A 279 4.38 -19.66 -10.88
CA THR A 279 3.00 -19.52 -10.38
C THR A 279 2.66 -18.06 -10.06
N MET A 280 3.55 -17.36 -9.36
CA MET A 280 3.26 -16.05 -8.81
C MET A 280 3.19 -14.94 -9.88
N LEU A 281 4.03 -15.01 -10.93
CA LEU A 281 4.01 -13.98 -11.99
C LEU A 281 2.73 -14.04 -12.83
N PRO A 282 2.24 -15.22 -13.30
CA PRO A 282 0.94 -15.31 -13.97
C PRO A 282 -0.24 -14.88 -13.09
N GLU A 283 -0.20 -15.15 -11.77
CA GLU A 283 -1.22 -14.64 -10.85
C GLU A 283 -1.18 -13.11 -10.73
N LEU A 284 0.01 -12.52 -10.65
CA LEU A 284 0.20 -11.06 -10.64
C LEU A 284 -0.30 -10.44 -11.94
N ASP A 285 0.10 -10.99 -13.07
CA ASP A 285 -0.31 -10.52 -14.40
C ASP A 285 -1.83 -10.46 -14.52
N LYS A 286 -2.48 -11.56 -14.14
CA LYS A 286 -3.94 -11.67 -14.19
C LYS A 286 -4.64 -10.71 -13.24
N ALA A 287 -4.19 -10.62 -12.00
CA ALA A 287 -4.80 -9.78 -10.98
C ALA A 287 -4.66 -8.29 -11.30
N LEU A 288 -3.45 -7.87 -11.66
CA LEU A 288 -3.15 -6.45 -11.89
C LEU A 288 -3.72 -5.94 -13.20
N SER A 289 -3.66 -6.73 -14.28
CA SER A 289 -4.28 -6.37 -15.55
C SER A 289 -5.80 -6.27 -15.43
N ALA A 290 -6.44 -7.21 -14.72
CA ALA A 290 -7.88 -7.15 -14.47
C ALA A 290 -8.26 -5.92 -13.64
N LEU A 291 -7.48 -5.59 -12.61
CA LEU A 291 -7.72 -4.40 -11.79
C LEU A 291 -7.67 -3.11 -12.62
N ILE A 292 -6.61 -2.92 -13.41
CA ILE A 292 -6.43 -1.72 -14.25
C ILE A 292 -7.55 -1.65 -15.29
N ALA A 293 -7.86 -2.76 -15.99
CA ALA A 293 -8.91 -2.80 -16.99
C ALA A 293 -10.31 -2.54 -16.42
N ASP A 294 -10.62 -3.08 -15.24
CA ASP A 294 -11.94 -2.91 -14.61
C ASP A 294 -12.12 -1.48 -14.09
N LEU A 295 -11.07 -0.88 -13.50
CA LEU A 295 -11.08 0.53 -13.11
C LEU A 295 -11.26 1.45 -14.33
N ASP A 296 -10.59 1.17 -15.44
CA ASP A 296 -10.70 1.93 -16.69
C ASP A 296 -12.12 1.82 -17.27
N ALA A 297 -12.64 0.61 -17.41
CA ALA A 297 -13.98 0.36 -17.94
C ALA A 297 -15.11 1.01 -17.13
N ARG A 298 -14.86 1.25 -15.82
CA ARG A 298 -15.81 1.92 -14.91
C ARG A 298 -15.58 3.43 -14.81
N GLY A 299 -14.61 4.00 -15.53
CA GLY A 299 -14.24 5.42 -15.42
C GLY A 299 -13.63 5.81 -14.07
N LEU A 300 -13.11 4.83 -13.33
CA LEU A 300 -12.49 5.03 -12.01
C LEU A 300 -10.98 5.21 -12.09
N LEU A 301 -10.34 4.80 -13.19
CA LEU A 301 -8.88 4.81 -13.31
C LEU A 301 -8.31 6.22 -13.22
N ASP A 302 -8.93 7.21 -13.84
CA ASP A 302 -8.47 8.61 -13.81
C ASP A 302 -8.46 9.21 -12.40
N SER A 303 -9.30 8.69 -11.50
CA SER A 303 -9.41 9.15 -10.11
C SER A 303 -8.79 8.20 -9.09
N THR A 304 -8.23 7.07 -9.52
CA THR A 304 -7.62 6.05 -8.66
C THR A 304 -6.18 5.80 -9.06
N ILE A 305 -5.25 6.05 -8.15
CA ILE A 305 -3.84 5.66 -8.36
C ILE A 305 -3.69 4.19 -8.01
N VAL A 306 -3.18 3.39 -8.92
CA VAL A 306 -2.74 2.02 -8.66
C VAL A 306 -1.23 1.98 -8.62
N LEU A 307 -0.67 1.51 -7.50
CA LEU A 307 0.75 1.31 -7.30
C LEU A 307 1.03 -0.18 -7.14
N CYS A 308 2.05 -0.73 -7.81
CA CYS A 308 2.45 -2.11 -7.62
C CYS A 308 3.97 -2.24 -7.50
N GLY A 309 4.43 -2.82 -6.39
CA GLY A 309 5.84 -3.07 -6.09
C GLY A 309 6.03 -3.58 -4.67
N GLY A 310 7.26 -3.78 -4.25
CA GLY A 310 7.61 -4.24 -2.91
C GLY A 310 8.60 -3.31 -2.22
N GLU A 311 9.13 -3.76 -1.08
CA GLU A 311 10.08 -2.98 -0.29
C GLU A 311 11.43 -2.79 -0.97
N PHE A 312 11.85 -3.70 -1.82
CA PHE A 312 13.05 -3.67 -2.64
C PHE A 312 12.91 -4.62 -3.84
N GLY A 313 13.97 -4.78 -4.63
CA GLY A 313 14.10 -5.78 -5.67
C GLY A 313 14.85 -7.02 -5.21
N ARG A 314 15.26 -7.83 -6.19
CA ARG A 314 16.13 -9.00 -5.99
C ARG A 314 17.46 -8.80 -6.71
N THR A 315 18.51 -9.45 -6.20
CA THR A 315 19.82 -9.39 -6.87
C THR A 315 19.67 -9.80 -8.34
N PRO A 316 20.18 -8.98 -9.28
CA PRO A 316 20.21 -9.38 -10.68
C PRO A 316 20.94 -10.70 -10.89
N ALA A 317 22.07 -10.88 -10.21
CA ALA A 317 22.80 -12.15 -10.26
C ALA A 317 22.04 -13.26 -9.52
N VAL A 318 21.86 -14.39 -10.21
CA VAL A 318 21.21 -15.59 -9.69
C VAL A 318 22.20 -16.44 -8.92
N LEU A 319 21.78 -16.93 -7.76
CA LEU A 319 22.56 -17.85 -6.93
C LEU A 319 22.19 -19.30 -7.33
N TRP A 320 23.00 -19.90 -8.18
CA TRP A 320 22.73 -21.23 -8.76
C TRP A 320 23.08 -22.39 -7.85
N GLU A 321 24.13 -22.23 -7.04
CA GLU A 321 24.67 -23.25 -6.14
C GLU A 321 23.73 -23.58 -4.98
N ALA A 322 23.92 -24.75 -4.37
CA ALA A 322 23.24 -25.10 -3.14
C ALA A 322 23.71 -24.19 -1.99
N PRO A 323 22.81 -23.81 -1.07
CA PRO A 323 21.41 -24.25 -0.92
C PRO A 323 20.39 -23.39 -1.69
N TRP A 324 20.82 -22.45 -2.52
CA TRP A 324 19.96 -21.44 -3.16
C TRP A 324 19.19 -21.99 -4.36
N ASN A 325 19.84 -22.86 -5.16
CA ASN A 325 19.23 -23.57 -6.30
C ASN A 325 18.44 -22.63 -7.22
N GLY A 326 19.08 -21.59 -7.71
CA GLY A 326 18.45 -20.56 -8.53
C GLY A 326 17.65 -19.54 -7.73
N GLY A 327 18.15 -19.14 -6.57
CA GLY A 327 17.60 -18.08 -5.73
C GLY A 327 18.12 -16.69 -6.06
N ARG A 328 17.49 -15.66 -5.48
CA ARG A 328 17.93 -14.27 -5.54
C ARG A 328 17.89 -13.65 -4.14
N ALA A 329 18.90 -12.89 -3.75
CA ALA A 329 18.97 -12.19 -2.46
C ALA A 329 18.24 -10.83 -2.54
N HIS A 330 18.15 -10.12 -1.43
CA HIS A 330 17.56 -8.77 -1.34
C HIS A 330 18.42 -7.75 -2.09
N PHE A 331 17.76 -6.79 -2.75
CA PHE A 331 18.46 -5.77 -3.51
C PHE A 331 17.75 -4.42 -3.49
N GLY A 332 18.14 -3.56 -2.55
CA GLY A 332 17.55 -2.21 -2.42
C GLY A 332 18.14 -1.15 -3.35
N LYS A 333 19.23 -1.49 -4.08
CA LYS A 333 19.92 -0.52 -4.93
C LYS A 333 19.18 -0.19 -6.22
N VAL A 334 18.44 -1.16 -6.78
CA VAL A 334 17.62 -0.98 -7.98
C VAL A 334 16.40 -1.89 -7.88
N PHE A 335 15.22 -1.32 -8.02
CA PHE A 335 13.98 -2.08 -8.14
C PHE A 335 12.93 -1.29 -8.92
N SER A 336 11.81 -1.91 -9.23
CA SER A 336 10.83 -1.33 -10.13
C SER A 336 9.45 -1.24 -9.49
N TYR A 337 8.69 -0.21 -9.88
CA TYR A 337 7.28 -0.03 -9.57
C TYR A 337 6.48 0.17 -10.84
N LEU A 338 5.24 -0.30 -10.82
CA LEU A 338 4.22 0.05 -11.80
C LEU A 338 3.29 1.10 -11.18
N VAL A 339 2.92 2.11 -11.96
CA VAL A 339 1.97 3.17 -11.57
C VAL A 339 0.93 3.32 -12.67
N ALA A 340 -0.36 3.30 -12.31
CA ALA A 340 -1.45 3.53 -13.25
C ALA A 340 -2.49 4.49 -12.67
N GLY A 341 -3.21 5.19 -13.54
CA GLY A 341 -4.35 6.04 -13.19
C GLY A 341 -4.02 7.27 -12.36
N GLY A 342 -5.05 7.89 -11.77
CA GLY A 342 -4.91 9.06 -10.87
C GLY A 342 -4.22 10.27 -11.50
N GLY A 343 -4.30 10.44 -12.83
CA GLY A 343 -3.64 11.50 -13.58
C GLY A 343 -2.21 11.17 -14.04
N PHE A 344 -1.70 9.97 -13.75
CA PHE A 344 -0.45 9.50 -14.34
C PHE A 344 -0.69 9.09 -15.79
N HIS A 345 0.15 9.59 -16.71
CA HIS A 345 0.11 9.16 -18.08
C HIS A 345 0.65 7.74 -18.21
N GLY A 346 -0.06 6.87 -18.91
CA GLY A 346 0.43 5.57 -19.29
C GLY A 346 1.47 5.63 -20.43
N GLY A 347 2.06 4.47 -20.74
CA GLY A 347 3.02 4.35 -21.86
C GLY A 347 4.37 5.02 -21.60
N LYS A 348 4.80 5.15 -20.33
CA LYS A 348 6.08 5.78 -19.98
C LYS A 348 6.97 4.86 -19.17
N VAL A 349 8.28 5.00 -19.38
CA VAL A 349 9.32 4.42 -18.53
C VAL A 349 10.10 5.56 -17.88
N VAL A 350 10.16 5.56 -16.56
CA VAL A 350 10.91 6.53 -15.77
C VAL A 350 12.17 5.88 -15.22
N GLY A 351 13.31 6.51 -15.55
CA GLY A 351 14.60 6.04 -15.11
C GLY A 351 15.20 4.94 -15.97
N LYS A 352 16.51 4.81 -15.93
CA LYS A 352 17.30 3.81 -16.62
C LYS A 352 18.26 3.12 -15.68
N SER A 353 18.18 1.80 -15.58
CA SER A 353 19.14 0.96 -14.88
C SER A 353 20.25 0.51 -15.82
N SER A 354 21.35 0.01 -15.27
CA SER A 354 22.45 -0.56 -16.05
C SER A 354 21.99 -1.79 -16.86
N GLU A 355 22.81 -2.22 -17.80
CA GLU A 355 22.58 -3.40 -18.64
C GLU A 355 22.37 -4.67 -17.82
N THR A 356 22.98 -4.75 -16.65
CA THR A 356 22.79 -5.88 -15.70
C THR A 356 21.69 -5.62 -14.66
N GLY A 357 21.08 -4.42 -14.62
CA GLY A 357 20.09 -4.05 -13.59
C GLY A 357 20.67 -3.82 -12.19
N GLU A 358 21.98 -3.65 -12.06
CA GLU A 358 22.68 -3.51 -10.75
C GLU A 358 22.84 -2.06 -10.29
N LYS A 359 22.75 -1.10 -11.19
CA LYS A 359 22.99 0.33 -10.92
C LYS A 359 21.89 1.18 -11.52
N VAL A 360 21.53 2.24 -10.81
CA VAL A 360 20.72 3.32 -11.36
C VAL A 360 21.63 4.22 -12.21
N LEU A 361 21.27 4.43 -13.46
CA LEU A 361 21.99 5.33 -14.38
C LEU A 361 21.30 6.68 -14.48
N GLU A 362 19.95 6.69 -14.54
CA GLU A 362 19.19 7.91 -14.71
C GLU A 362 17.97 7.96 -13.78
N ARG A 363 17.63 9.15 -13.27
CA ARG A 363 16.42 9.44 -12.49
C ARG A 363 16.18 8.46 -11.33
N PRO A 364 17.03 8.46 -10.32
CA PRO A 364 16.78 7.63 -9.13
C PRO A 364 15.46 8.00 -8.46
N GLY A 365 14.59 7.01 -8.27
CA GLY A 365 13.37 7.12 -7.48
C GLY A 365 13.66 6.71 -6.04
N THR A 366 13.56 7.62 -5.10
CA THR A 366 13.74 7.30 -3.68
C THR A 366 12.42 7.48 -2.93
N PRO A 367 12.08 6.59 -2.00
CA PRO A 367 11.01 6.84 -1.04
C PRO A 367 11.49 7.93 -0.08
N VAL A 368 11.29 9.19 -0.44
CA VAL A 368 11.69 10.33 0.40
C VAL A 368 10.44 11.03 0.87
N ARG A 369 10.41 11.37 2.16
CA ARG A 369 9.50 12.37 2.68
C ARG A 369 9.61 13.64 1.85
N PRO A 370 8.48 14.28 1.52
CA PRO A 370 8.54 15.68 1.10
C PRO A 370 9.28 16.43 2.21
N ASP A 371 10.46 16.93 1.90
CA ASP A 371 11.13 17.85 2.77
C ASP A 371 10.22 19.05 3.00
N ARG A 372 10.56 19.84 4.01
CA ARG A 372 9.71 20.91 4.57
C ARG A 372 9.14 21.91 3.55
N HIS A 373 9.55 21.84 2.30
CA HIS A 373 9.15 22.73 1.20
C HIS A 373 8.13 22.10 0.23
N GLY A 374 8.01 20.76 0.16
CA GLY A 374 7.10 20.10 -0.77
C GLY A 374 5.61 20.21 -0.42
N LEU A 375 5.27 20.41 0.85
CA LEU A 375 3.89 20.58 1.29
C LEU A 375 3.33 21.99 1.05
N SER A 376 4.19 23.00 0.84
CA SER A 376 3.77 24.38 0.56
C SER A 376 3.14 24.54 -0.83
N ALA A 377 3.46 23.67 -1.79
CA ALA A 377 2.92 23.69 -3.14
C ALA A 377 1.42 23.34 -3.22
N TYR A 378 0.83 22.80 -2.14
CA TYR A 378 -0.59 22.45 -2.07
C TYR A 378 -1.48 23.46 -1.33
N GLY A 379 -0.97 24.66 -1.01
CA GLY A 379 -1.74 25.70 -0.34
C GLY A 379 -2.06 25.41 1.13
N HIS A 380 -1.48 24.35 1.71
CA HIS A 380 -1.57 24.07 3.14
C HIS A 380 -0.36 24.65 3.86
N ARG A 381 -0.58 25.39 4.94
CA ARG A 381 0.49 25.86 5.83
C ARG A 381 1.35 24.68 6.27
N PRO A 382 2.69 24.81 6.28
CA PRO A 382 3.57 23.70 6.60
C PRO A 382 3.25 23.12 7.98
N LEU A 383 3.23 21.79 8.08
CA LEU A 383 3.02 20.98 9.30
C LEU A 383 3.98 21.35 10.47
N ARG A 384 4.86 22.33 10.32
CA ARG A 384 5.74 22.85 11.39
C ARG A 384 4.98 23.22 12.65
N HIS A 385 3.80 23.84 12.52
CA HIS A 385 3.01 24.22 13.70
C HIS A 385 2.34 23.00 14.35
N THR A 386 1.89 22.03 13.55
CA THR A 386 1.22 20.84 14.08
C THR A 386 2.21 19.89 14.79
N ALA A 387 3.39 19.64 14.22
CA ALA A 387 4.40 18.81 14.87
C ALA A 387 4.97 19.47 16.15
N THR A 388 5.09 20.79 16.19
CA THR A 388 5.53 21.52 17.39
C THR A 388 4.42 21.58 18.43
N HIS A 389 3.16 21.73 18.01
CA HIS A 389 2.01 21.73 18.92
C HIS A 389 1.78 20.33 19.51
N LEU A 390 1.85 19.27 18.72
CA LEU A 390 1.75 17.89 19.19
C LEU A 390 2.93 17.47 20.07
N ARG A 391 4.14 17.94 19.79
CA ARG A 391 5.29 17.75 20.71
C ARG A 391 5.12 18.47 22.04
N ARG A 392 4.51 19.65 22.05
CA ARG A 392 4.18 20.36 23.31
C ARG A 392 3.08 19.63 24.06
N GLN A 393 2.00 19.23 23.40
CA GLN A 393 0.91 18.47 24.04
C GLN A 393 1.39 17.13 24.61
N SER A 394 2.23 16.37 23.90
CA SER A 394 2.78 15.11 24.41
C SER A 394 3.75 15.31 25.58
N ALA A 395 4.54 16.39 25.56
CA ALA A 395 5.42 16.76 26.66
C ALA A 395 4.63 17.23 27.90
N ASP A 396 3.58 18.01 27.71
CA ASP A 396 2.70 18.49 28.76
C ASP A 396 1.90 17.34 29.39
N THR A 397 1.42 16.39 28.58
CA THR A 397 0.74 15.18 29.07
C THR A 397 1.69 14.28 29.87
N ALA A 398 2.93 14.11 29.42
CA ALA A 398 3.95 13.35 30.14
C ALA A 398 4.37 14.02 31.46
N LEU A 399 4.42 15.35 31.50
CA LEU A 399 4.67 16.12 32.75
C LEU A 399 3.51 15.99 33.72
N ALA A 400 2.28 16.12 33.26
CA ALA A 400 1.07 15.97 34.07
C ALA A 400 0.98 14.55 34.70
N THR A 401 1.28 13.50 33.91
CA THR A 401 1.30 12.12 34.40
C THR A 401 2.40 11.89 35.44
N ARG A 402 3.59 12.51 35.29
CA ARG A 402 4.67 12.44 36.28
C ARG A 402 4.33 13.21 37.57
N GLN A 403 3.61 14.32 37.50
CA GLN A 403 3.16 15.05 38.67
C GLN A 403 2.07 14.31 39.43
N GLN A 404 1.13 13.63 38.74
CA GLN A 404 0.13 12.77 39.37
C GLN A 404 0.75 11.54 40.06
N GLN A 405 1.79 10.94 39.47
CA GLN A 405 2.51 9.84 40.11
C GLN A 405 3.29 10.29 41.37
N ARG A 406 3.91 11.48 41.34
CA ARG A 406 4.58 12.04 42.53
C ARG A 406 3.62 12.41 43.64
N GLY A 407 2.42 12.94 43.33
CA GLY A 407 1.39 13.25 44.31
C GLY A 407 0.82 12.00 44.99
N ARG A 408 0.74 10.85 44.30
CA ARG A 408 0.30 9.59 44.90
C ARG A 408 1.34 8.92 45.80
N THR A 409 2.62 9.18 45.59
CA THR A 409 3.70 8.62 46.43
C THR A 409 3.83 9.37 47.77
N THR A 410 3.51 10.65 47.79
CA THR A 410 3.53 11.45 49.02
C THR A 410 2.33 11.22 49.94
N LEU A 411 1.21 10.71 49.45
CA LEU A 411 0.01 10.39 50.25
C LEU A 411 0.03 8.96 50.83
N ARG A 412 1.08 8.16 50.59
CA ARG A 412 1.25 6.82 51.18
C ARG A 412 2.22 6.77 52.37
N ASN A 413 2.84 7.89 52.75
CA ASN A 413 3.80 7.96 53.88
C ASN A 413 3.34 8.90 55.00
N HIS A 414 2.03 8.99 55.21
CA HIS A 414 1.46 9.56 56.45
C HIS A 414 0.37 8.67 56.99
#